data_b15010d30eb93e372d07b0bc1b4e00f0
#
_entry.id   b15010d30eb93e372d07b0bc1b4e00f0
#
_cell.length_a   1.000
_cell.length_b   1.000
_cell.length_c   1.000
_cell.angle_alpha   90.00
_cell.angle_beta   90.00
_cell.angle_gamma   90.00
#
_symmetry.space_group_name_H-M   'P 1'
#
loop_
_entity.id
_entity.type
_entity.pdbx_description
1 polymer ?
#
loop_
_entity_poly.entity_id
_entity_poly.type
_entity_poly.pdbx_seq_one_letter_code
_entity_poly.pdbx_strand_id
1 'polypeptide(L)'
;MWTATWLLGGALIAWIVTVDRMRGMDGGPGTDLGSLGWYVGIWVTMMGAMMLPSVFPMVLLFGRVSSEGGRRGEPVVPTWVFVTAYLAVWTVYGLAAYGLYRVVRTFDFDFLAWDRAGPYVVGGAVAAAGLYELTPLKSICLRHCRSPLHFVLGGWRPGWRGALRMGSEHGAYCVGCCWGLMIVLFALGVMSLFWMALVAAVIFVQKVIPWGERLTTAFAVALVALGIWVAAAPGSVPDLTQPGSNPAMNMKMNTDKTSTDKMSTDKMTP
;
A
#
# COMPACT_ATOMS: atom_id res chain seq x y z
N MET A 1 13.30 23.55 -10.14
CA MET A 1 13.43 23.42 -8.68
C MET A 1 12.06 23.31 -7.98
N TRP A 2 11.09 24.14 -8.29
CA TRP A 2 9.77 24.15 -7.62
C TRP A 2 9.01 22.82 -7.64
N THR A 3 8.99 22.10 -8.78
CA THR A 3 8.31 20.79 -8.90
C THR A 3 8.86 19.75 -7.93
N ALA A 4 10.19 19.70 -7.77
CA ALA A 4 10.84 18.79 -6.84
C ALA A 4 10.43 19.07 -5.39
N THR A 5 10.43 20.35 -4.99
CA THR A 5 10.07 20.80 -3.64
C THR A 5 8.62 20.44 -3.32
N TRP A 6 7.69 20.67 -4.26
CA TRP A 6 6.27 20.34 -4.07
C TRP A 6 6.01 18.83 -3.95
N LEU A 7 6.69 18.01 -4.76
CA LEU A 7 6.53 16.56 -4.70
C LEU A 7 7.08 15.96 -3.41
N LEU A 8 8.29 16.35 -3.03
CA LEU A 8 8.92 15.85 -1.80
C LEU A 8 8.21 16.39 -0.56
N GLY A 9 7.82 17.67 -0.57
CA GLY A 9 7.01 18.27 0.47
C GLY A 9 5.65 17.58 0.62
N GLY A 10 4.97 17.33 -0.49
CA GLY A 10 3.71 16.57 -0.51
C GLY A 10 3.85 15.15 0.01
N ALA A 11 4.91 14.44 -0.38
CA ALA A 11 5.21 13.11 0.14
C ALA A 11 5.49 13.13 1.65
N LEU A 12 6.26 14.11 2.13
CA LEU A 12 6.57 14.27 3.55
C LEU A 12 5.29 14.57 4.37
N ILE A 13 4.46 15.50 3.90
CA ILE A 13 3.17 15.81 4.54
C ILE A 13 2.30 14.55 4.55
N ALA A 14 2.21 13.82 3.43
CA ALA A 14 1.47 12.58 3.35
C ALA A 14 1.98 11.53 4.36
N TRP A 15 3.29 11.40 4.56
CA TRP A 15 3.88 10.55 5.58
C TRP A 15 3.51 11.00 7.00
N ILE A 16 3.62 12.30 7.31
CA ILE A 16 3.26 12.86 8.63
C ILE A 16 1.79 12.58 8.93
N VAL A 17 0.89 12.88 7.98
CA VAL A 17 -0.54 12.63 8.14
C VAL A 17 -0.84 11.14 8.30
N THR A 18 -0.19 10.27 7.53
CA THR A 18 -0.37 8.82 7.63
C THR A 18 0.07 8.32 9.01
N VAL A 19 1.25 8.72 9.47
CA VAL A 19 1.77 8.35 10.80
C VAL A 19 0.85 8.83 11.91
N ASP A 20 0.39 10.08 11.84
CA ASP A 20 -0.52 10.65 12.83
C ASP A 20 -1.86 9.92 12.89
N ARG A 21 -2.44 9.63 11.73
CA ARG A 21 -3.75 8.94 11.61
C ARG A 21 -3.70 7.47 11.97
N MET A 22 -2.57 6.80 11.77
CA MET A 22 -2.39 5.38 12.06
C MET A 22 -1.86 5.11 13.47
N ARG A 23 -1.40 6.11 14.21
CA ARG A 23 -1.00 5.94 15.61
C ARG A 23 -2.17 5.50 16.47
N GLY A 24 -2.00 4.36 17.14
CA GLY A 24 -3.03 3.81 18.04
C GLY A 24 -4.16 3.03 17.35
N MET A 25 -4.08 2.83 16.02
CA MET A 25 -4.96 1.87 15.35
C MET A 25 -4.37 0.47 15.38
N ASP A 26 -5.23 -0.52 15.63
CA ASP A 26 -4.84 -1.93 15.50
C ASP A 26 -4.59 -2.25 14.03
N GLY A 27 -3.34 -2.52 13.69
CA GLY A 27 -2.87 -2.70 12.32
C GLY A 27 -2.97 -4.12 11.77
N GLY A 28 -3.64 -5.04 12.48
CA GLY A 28 -3.66 -6.46 12.15
C GLY A 28 -4.53 -6.84 10.95
N PRO A 29 -4.38 -8.10 10.48
CA PRO A 29 -5.27 -8.67 9.48
C PRO A 29 -6.72 -8.64 9.95
N GLY A 30 -7.65 -8.22 9.08
CA GLY A 30 -9.07 -8.15 9.42
C GLY A 30 -9.52 -6.87 10.13
N THR A 31 -8.64 -5.88 10.30
CA THR A 31 -9.00 -4.53 10.80
C THR A 31 -10.15 -3.95 9.99
N ASP A 32 -11.13 -3.33 10.67
CA ASP A 32 -12.22 -2.65 9.99
C ASP A 32 -11.69 -1.42 9.24
N LEU A 33 -11.95 -1.37 7.95
CA LEU A 33 -11.53 -0.26 7.07
C LEU A 33 -12.38 1.01 7.26
N GLY A 34 -13.41 0.95 8.11
CA GLY A 34 -14.29 2.07 8.39
C GLY A 34 -15.21 2.47 7.23
N SER A 35 -15.72 3.71 7.26
CA SER A 35 -16.57 4.23 6.20
C SER A 35 -15.79 4.46 4.90
N LEU A 36 -16.47 4.40 3.75
CA LEU A 36 -15.86 4.60 2.44
C LEU A 36 -15.08 5.93 2.34
N GLY A 37 -15.64 7.01 2.85
CA GLY A 37 -14.98 8.32 2.81
C GLY A 37 -13.69 8.36 3.64
N TRP A 38 -13.72 7.76 4.83
CA TRP A 38 -12.55 7.60 5.68
C TRP A 38 -11.47 6.76 5.00
N TYR A 39 -11.86 5.60 4.47
CA TYR A 39 -10.96 4.72 3.75
C TYR A 39 -10.29 5.40 2.56
N VAL A 40 -11.07 6.07 1.69
CA VAL A 40 -10.52 6.78 0.53
C VAL A 40 -9.54 7.87 0.95
N GLY A 41 -9.84 8.62 2.00
CA GLY A 41 -8.95 9.67 2.52
C GLY A 41 -7.61 9.10 2.98
N ILE A 42 -7.63 8.05 3.80
CA ILE A 42 -6.40 7.36 4.25
C ILE A 42 -5.68 6.72 3.07
N TRP A 43 -6.40 6.03 2.18
CA TRP A 43 -5.82 5.35 1.02
C TRP A 43 -5.06 6.32 0.11
N VAL A 44 -5.67 7.44 -0.27
CA VAL A 44 -5.02 8.44 -1.14
C VAL A 44 -3.80 9.05 -0.44
N THR A 45 -3.88 9.34 0.85
CA THR A 45 -2.76 9.87 1.62
C THR A 45 -1.61 8.86 1.69
N MET A 46 -1.91 7.59 1.98
CA MET A 46 -0.94 6.50 2.01
C MET A 46 -0.30 6.28 0.64
N MET A 47 -1.10 6.28 -0.44
CA MET A 47 -0.57 6.19 -1.81
C MET A 47 0.32 7.40 -2.14
N GLY A 48 -0.05 8.60 -1.71
CA GLY A 48 0.81 9.78 -1.83
C GLY A 48 2.14 9.59 -1.12
N ALA A 49 2.12 9.14 0.13
CA ALA A 49 3.33 8.90 0.92
C ALA A 49 4.28 7.88 0.26
N MET A 50 3.76 6.75 -0.19
CA MET A 50 4.56 5.64 -0.71
C MET A 50 4.98 5.83 -2.18
N MET A 51 4.09 6.38 -3.00
CA MET A 51 4.25 6.38 -4.46
C MET A 51 4.87 7.65 -5.01
N LEU A 52 4.64 8.84 -4.41
CA LEU A 52 5.23 10.08 -4.90
C LEU A 52 6.77 10.05 -4.94
N PRO A 53 7.48 9.52 -3.93
CA PRO A 53 8.94 9.40 -4.03
C PRO A 53 9.39 8.51 -5.20
N SER A 54 8.66 7.45 -5.50
CA SER A 54 9.02 6.50 -6.55
C SER A 54 8.70 7.00 -7.96
N VAL A 55 7.71 7.89 -8.13
CA VAL A 55 7.34 8.48 -9.43
C VAL A 55 8.06 9.80 -9.71
N PHE A 56 8.81 10.31 -8.74
CA PHE A 56 9.52 11.59 -8.79
C PHE A 56 10.33 11.81 -10.09
N PRO A 57 11.20 10.87 -10.56
CA PRO A 57 11.97 11.08 -11.79
C PRO A 57 11.06 11.28 -13.00
N MET A 58 9.95 10.56 -13.07
CA MET A 58 8.97 10.65 -14.16
C MET A 58 8.29 12.02 -14.19
N VAL A 59 7.82 12.50 -13.03
CA VAL A 59 7.14 13.81 -12.93
C VAL A 59 8.09 14.96 -13.25
N LEU A 60 9.35 14.87 -12.81
CA LEU A 60 10.36 15.88 -13.17
C LEU A 60 10.62 15.94 -14.66
N LEU A 61 10.74 14.78 -15.32
CA LEU A 61 10.94 14.74 -16.76
C LEU A 61 9.73 15.27 -17.51
N PHE A 62 8.51 14.85 -17.12
CA PHE A 62 7.27 15.40 -17.68
C PHE A 62 7.23 16.94 -17.59
N GLY A 63 7.56 17.49 -16.41
CA GLY A 63 7.57 18.94 -16.21
C GLY A 63 8.60 19.67 -17.08
N ARG A 64 9.78 19.07 -17.31
CA ARG A 64 10.80 19.63 -18.21
C ARG A 64 10.35 19.62 -19.66
N VAL A 65 9.81 18.49 -20.12
CA VAL A 65 9.33 18.38 -21.51
C VAL A 65 8.13 19.29 -21.75
N SER A 66 7.19 19.40 -20.80
CA SER A 66 6.06 20.33 -20.89
C SER A 66 6.52 21.79 -20.98
N SER A 67 7.51 22.19 -20.18
CA SER A 67 8.04 23.56 -20.22
C SER A 67 8.82 23.85 -21.50
N GLU A 68 9.53 22.88 -22.05
CA GLU A 68 10.25 23.04 -23.35
C GLU A 68 9.27 23.06 -24.52
N GLY A 69 8.18 22.26 -24.46
CA GLY A 69 7.07 22.35 -25.43
C GLY A 69 6.44 23.74 -25.45
N GLY A 70 6.29 24.38 -24.29
CA GLY A 70 5.80 25.76 -24.17
C GLY A 70 6.68 26.78 -24.92
N ARG A 71 8.00 26.59 -24.97
CA ARG A 71 8.91 27.42 -25.76
C ARG A 71 8.70 27.25 -27.26
N ARG A 72 8.10 26.15 -27.67
CA ARG A 72 7.75 25.84 -29.08
C ARG A 72 6.29 26.16 -29.41
N GLY A 73 5.56 26.83 -28.52
CA GLY A 73 4.17 27.20 -28.72
C GLY A 73 3.14 26.12 -28.33
N GLU A 74 3.57 25.00 -27.73
CA GLU A 74 2.65 23.99 -27.18
C GLU A 74 2.03 24.47 -25.85
N PRO A 75 0.82 24.02 -25.50
CA PRO A 75 0.22 24.38 -24.23
C PRO A 75 1.00 23.76 -23.05
N VAL A 76 1.52 24.61 -22.18
CA VAL A 76 2.21 24.19 -20.94
C VAL A 76 1.19 23.63 -19.96
N VAL A 77 1.42 22.41 -19.49
CA VAL A 77 0.54 21.76 -18.51
C VAL A 77 1.28 21.61 -17.19
N PRO A 78 0.65 22.04 -16.07
CA PRO A 78 1.21 21.84 -14.74
C PRO A 78 1.37 20.36 -14.40
N THR A 79 2.44 20.01 -13.70
CA THR A 79 2.75 18.61 -13.31
C THR A 79 1.73 17.99 -12.39
N TRP A 80 0.96 18.78 -11.62
CA TRP A 80 -0.09 18.27 -10.77
C TRP A 80 -1.20 17.55 -11.55
N VAL A 81 -1.44 17.91 -12.83
CA VAL A 81 -2.44 17.21 -13.68
C VAL A 81 -2.03 15.75 -13.90
N PHE A 82 -0.74 15.52 -14.21
CA PHE A 82 -0.18 14.17 -14.33
C PHE A 82 -0.29 13.41 -13.01
N VAL A 83 0.11 14.03 -11.89
CA VAL A 83 0.08 13.40 -10.55
C VAL A 83 -1.35 13.06 -10.11
N THR A 84 -2.31 13.94 -10.38
CA THR A 84 -3.72 13.68 -10.05
C THR A 84 -4.26 12.48 -10.83
N ALA A 85 -3.97 12.41 -12.15
CA ALA A 85 -4.38 11.27 -12.97
C ALA A 85 -3.74 9.96 -12.49
N TYR A 86 -2.46 10.00 -12.12
CA TYR A 86 -1.73 8.89 -11.55
C TYR A 86 -2.36 8.40 -10.23
N LEU A 87 -2.65 9.32 -9.29
CA LEU A 87 -3.29 8.97 -8.02
C LEU A 87 -4.75 8.53 -8.19
N ALA A 88 -5.45 9.03 -9.21
CA ALA A 88 -6.81 8.58 -9.53
C ALA A 88 -6.84 7.08 -9.89
N VAL A 89 -5.85 6.59 -10.66
CA VAL A 89 -5.74 5.15 -10.97
C VAL A 89 -5.52 4.33 -9.70
N TRP A 90 -4.66 4.80 -8.78
CA TRP A 90 -4.48 4.16 -7.48
C TRP A 90 -5.74 4.21 -6.60
N THR A 91 -6.52 5.28 -6.72
CA THR A 91 -7.81 5.40 -6.02
C THR A 91 -8.81 4.37 -6.55
N VAL A 92 -8.88 4.17 -7.87
CA VAL A 92 -9.72 3.13 -8.47
C VAL A 92 -9.32 1.74 -7.99
N TYR A 93 -8.00 1.45 -7.93
CA TYR A 93 -7.51 0.20 -7.35
C TYR A 93 -7.93 0.06 -5.87
N GLY A 94 -7.79 1.11 -5.07
CA GLY A 94 -8.21 1.11 -3.66
C GLY A 94 -9.73 0.88 -3.50
N LEU A 95 -10.54 1.50 -4.35
CA LEU A 95 -12.00 1.28 -4.36
C LEU A 95 -12.36 -0.17 -4.70
N ALA A 96 -11.65 -0.78 -5.66
CA ALA A 96 -11.83 -2.20 -5.99
C ALA A 96 -11.45 -3.10 -4.80
N ALA A 97 -10.35 -2.80 -4.11
CA ALA A 97 -9.92 -3.51 -2.91
C ALA A 97 -10.93 -3.36 -1.76
N TYR A 98 -11.45 -2.16 -1.54
CA TYR A 98 -12.51 -1.92 -0.55
C TYR A 98 -13.80 -2.68 -0.89
N GLY A 99 -14.19 -2.68 -2.16
CA GLY A 99 -15.35 -3.44 -2.63
C GLY A 99 -15.18 -4.95 -2.37
N LEU A 100 -14.01 -5.50 -2.69
CA LEU A 100 -13.70 -6.90 -2.41
C LEU A 100 -13.73 -7.20 -0.90
N TYR A 101 -13.14 -6.33 -0.08
CA TYR A 101 -13.20 -6.44 1.37
C TYR A 101 -14.65 -6.48 1.87
N ARG A 102 -15.51 -5.57 1.39
CA ARG A 102 -16.94 -5.52 1.75
C ARG A 102 -17.67 -6.80 1.36
N VAL A 103 -17.42 -7.32 0.15
CA VAL A 103 -18.00 -8.59 -0.33
C VAL A 103 -17.58 -9.75 0.58
N VAL A 104 -16.28 -9.89 0.88
CA VAL A 104 -15.78 -10.95 1.77
C VAL A 104 -16.42 -10.86 3.15
N ARG A 105 -16.56 -9.65 3.71
CA ARG A 105 -17.22 -9.43 5.01
C ARG A 105 -18.72 -9.74 4.99
N THR A 106 -19.41 -9.56 3.86
CA THR A 106 -20.85 -9.84 3.75
C THR A 106 -21.16 -11.34 3.80
N PHE A 107 -20.25 -12.17 3.29
CA PHE A 107 -20.44 -13.61 3.27
C PHE A 107 -20.05 -14.32 4.58
N ASP A 108 -19.46 -13.59 5.53
CA ASP A 108 -19.09 -14.05 6.89
C ASP A 108 -18.49 -15.47 6.90
N PHE A 109 -17.43 -15.65 6.09
CA PHE A 109 -16.75 -16.93 5.95
C PHE A 109 -16.04 -17.31 7.24
N ASP A 110 -16.71 -18.06 8.09
CA ASP A 110 -16.23 -18.54 9.38
C ASP A 110 -14.90 -19.33 9.28
N PHE A 111 -14.61 -19.94 8.11
CA PHE A 111 -13.34 -20.61 7.86
C PHE A 111 -12.15 -19.64 7.70
N LEU A 112 -12.40 -18.34 7.38
CA LEU A 112 -11.36 -17.30 7.29
C LEU A 112 -10.96 -16.75 8.68
N ALA A 113 -11.61 -17.21 9.74
CA ALA A 113 -11.25 -16.81 11.08
C ALA A 113 -9.77 -17.14 11.37
N TRP A 114 -9.13 -16.28 12.14
CA TRP A 114 -7.67 -16.36 12.38
C TRP A 114 -7.25 -17.64 13.09
N ASP A 115 -8.11 -18.21 13.92
CA ASP A 115 -7.94 -19.47 14.63
C ASP A 115 -8.10 -20.72 13.75
N ARG A 116 -8.52 -20.57 12.49
CA ARG A 116 -8.75 -21.67 11.53
C ARG A 116 -7.81 -21.54 10.31
N ALA A 117 -8.33 -21.02 9.20
CA ALA A 117 -7.58 -20.93 7.95
C ALA A 117 -6.93 -19.55 7.70
N GLY A 118 -7.22 -18.54 8.54
CA GLY A 118 -6.73 -17.19 8.38
C GLY A 118 -5.22 -17.08 8.11
N PRO A 119 -4.33 -17.67 8.93
CA PRO A 119 -2.90 -17.64 8.71
C PRO A 119 -2.45 -18.26 7.38
N TYR A 120 -3.12 -19.34 6.95
CA TYR A 120 -2.82 -20.00 5.67
C TYR A 120 -3.25 -19.15 4.47
N VAL A 121 -4.40 -18.46 4.58
CA VAL A 121 -4.88 -17.55 3.54
C VAL A 121 -3.97 -16.33 3.41
N VAL A 122 -3.58 -15.72 4.54
CA VAL A 122 -2.65 -14.58 4.58
C VAL A 122 -1.27 -15.02 4.07
N GLY A 123 -0.72 -16.10 4.58
CA GLY A 123 0.56 -16.64 4.14
C GLY A 123 0.56 -17.02 2.65
N GLY A 124 -0.52 -17.64 2.18
CA GLY A 124 -0.72 -17.96 0.77
C GLY A 124 -0.79 -16.74 -0.12
N ALA A 125 -1.47 -15.67 0.30
CA ALA A 125 -1.54 -14.41 -0.42
C ALA A 125 -0.16 -13.71 -0.52
N VAL A 126 0.62 -13.73 0.57
CA VAL A 126 2.00 -13.20 0.61
C VAL A 126 2.92 -14.02 -0.30
N ALA A 127 2.84 -15.36 -0.25
CA ALA A 127 3.62 -16.23 -1.11
C ALA A 127 3.25 -16.05 -2.59
N ALA A 128 1.96 -15.94 -2.91
CA ALA A 128 1.48 -15.67 -4.27
C ALA A 128 1.97 -14.31 -4.80
N ALA A 129 2.00 -13.28 -3.96
CA ALA A 129 2.59 -11.99 -4.28
C ALA A 129 4.11 -12.12 -4.56
N GLY A 130 4.82 -12.94 -3.79
CA GLY A 130 6.22 -13.27 -4.05
C GLY A 130 6.43 -13.98 -5.39
N LEU A 131 5.58 -14.93 -5.74
CA LEU A 131 5.63 -15.59 -7.06
C LEU A 131 5.30 -14.61 -8.19
N TYR A 132 4.35 -13.68 -7.98
CA TYR A 132 4.06 -12.64 -8.95
C TYR A 132 5.28 -11.76 -9.26
N GLU A 133 6.15 -11.50 -8.27
CA GLU A 133 7.40 -10.75 -8.47
C GLU A 133 8.27 -11.33 -9.60
N LEU A 134 8.22 -12.65 -9.83
CA LEU A 134 8.99 -13.36 -10.87
C LEU A 134 8.31 -13.38 -12.24
N THR A 135 7.07 -12.89 -12.36
CA THR A 135 6.32 -12.97 -13.61
C THR A 135 6.84 -11.99 -14.67
N PRO A 136 6.75 -12.35 -15.96
CA PRO A 136 7.10 -11.43 -17.04
C PRO A 136 6.19 -10.20 -17.07
N LEU A 137 4.95 -10.31 -16.61
CA LEU A 137 4.01 -9.18 -16.53
C LEU A 137 4.55 -8.10 -15.60
N LYS A 138 5.01 -8.47 -14.40
CA LYS A 138 5.64 -7.51 -13.49
C LYS A 138 6.88 -6.86 -14.13
N SER A 139 7.74 -7.64 -14.75
CA SER A 139 8.98 -7.12 -15.36
C SER A 139 8.69 -6.13 -16.49
N ILE A 140 7.67 -6.38 -17.32
CA ILE A 140 7.22 -5.46 -18.36
C ILE A 140 6.71 -4.15 -17.75
N CYS A 141 5.81 -4.22 -16.76
CA CYS A 141 5.28 -3.04 -16.08
C CYS A 141 6.37 -2.25 -15.36
N LEU A 142 7.28 -2.94 -14.68
CA LEU A 142 8.40 -2.33 -13.96
C LEU A 142 9.35 -1.58 -14.90
N ARG A 143 9.68 -2.16 -16.07
CA ARG A 143 10.51 -1.47 -17.09
C ARG A 143 9.89 -0.16 -17.56
N HIS A 144 8.57 -0.10 -17.77
CA HIS A 144 7.89 1.14 -18.14
C HIS A 144 7.97 2.20 -17.01
N CYS A 145 7.86 1.76 -15.75
CA CYS A 145 8.01 2.67 -14.62
C CYS A 145 9.46 3.18 -14.44
N ARG A 146 10.47 2.39 -14.82
CA ARG A 146 11.90 2.72 -14.68
C ARG A 146 12.50 3.49 -15.83
N SER A 147 11.81 3.58 -16.96
CA SER A 147 12.31 4.24 -18.17
C SER A 147 11.57 5.54 -18.47
N PRO A 148 11.76 6.60 -17.65
CA PRO A 148 11.02 7.84 -17.81
C PRO A 148 11.24 8.49 -19.17
N LEU A 149 12.48 8.43 -19.72
CA LEU A 149 12.81 8.98 -21.03
C LEU A 149 12.02 8.28 -22.15
N HIS A 150 12.02 6.94 -22.15
CA HIS A 150 11.30 6.17 -23.17
C HIS A 150 9.79 6.41 -23.07
N PHE A 151 9.24 6.45 -21.86
CA PHE A 151 7.81 6.67 -21.64
C PHE A 151 7.37 8.08 -22.05
N VAL A 152 8.09 9.12 -21.62
CA VAL A 152 7.71 10.51 -21.89
C VAL A 152 8.00 10.88 -23.35
N LEU A 153 9.18 10.57 -23.87
CA LEU A 153 9.55 10.98 -25.24
C LEU A 153 8.88 10.11 -26.31
N GLY A 154 8.68 8.82 -26.04
CA GLY A 154 8.01 7.91 -26.99
C GLY A 154 6.48 8.07 -27.01
N GLY A 155 5.88 8.62 -25.96
CA GLY A 155 4.44 8.80 -25.83
C GLY A 155 3.99 10.24 -25.61
N TRP A 156 4.84 11.25 -25.90
CA TRP A 156 4.49 12.65 -25.63
C TRP A 156 3.19 13.09 -26.28
N ARG A 157 2.33 13.67 -25.49
CA ARG A 157 1.03 14.22 -25.92
C ARG A 157 0.85 15.59 -25.30
N PRO A 158 0.79 16.66 -26.12
CA PRO A 158 0.64 18.01 -25.61
C PRO A 158 -0.74 18.26 -25.02
N GLY A 159 -0.80 19.25 -24.15
CA GLY A 159 -2.03 19.69 -23.52
C GLY A 159 -2.51 18.83 -22.35
N TRP A 160 -3.54 19.32 -21.67
CA TRP A 160 -4.01 18.73 -20.42
C TRP A 160 -4.60 17.32 -20.59
N ARG A 161 -5.27 17.03 -21.73
CA ARG A 161 -5.75 15.67 -22.05
C ARG A 161 -4.61 14.68 -22.22
N GLY A 162 -3.51 15.15 -22.86
CA GLY A 162 -2.28 14.38 -22.98
C GLY A 162 -1.68 14.07 -21.61
N ALA A 163 -1.58 15.06 -20.74
CA ALA A 163 -1.08 14.90 -19.37
C ALA A 163 -1.93 13.93 -18.53
N LEU A 164 -3.26 14.03 -18.59
CA LEU A 164 -4.15 13.10 -17.92
C LEU A 164 -3.95 11.67 -18.42
N ARG A 165 -3.89 11.48 -19.74
CA ARG A 165 -3.70 10.15 -20.34
C ARG A 165 -2.35 9.57 -19.96
N MET A 166 -1.26 10.35 -20.06
CA MET A 166 0.08 9.91 -19.67
C MET A 166 0.16 9.56 -18.18
N GLY A 167 -0.45 10.38 -17.32
CA GLY A 167 -0.53 10.10 -15.88
C GLY A 167 -1.32 8.82 -15.57
N SER A 168 -2.44 8.60 -16.26
CA SER A 168 -3.25 7.38 -16.11
C SER A 168 -2.53 6.13 -16.65
N GLU A 169 -1.90 6.20 -17.82
CA GLU A 169 -1.10 5.12 -18.41
C GLU A 169 0.04 4.74 -17.47
N HIS A 170 0.77 5.74 -16.94
CA HIS A 170 1.84 5.48 -15.98
C HIS A 170 1.30 4.88 -14.67
N GLY A 171 0.16 5.37 -14.19
CA GLY A 171 -0.55 4.82 -13.04
C GLY A 171 -0.92 3.35 -13.24
N ALA A 172 -1.43 2.98 -14.41
CA ALA A 172 -1.77 1.60 -14.75
C ALA A 172 -0.53 0.68 -14.75
N TYR A 173 0.58 1.10 -15.34
CA TYR A 173 1.84 0.34 -15.26
C TYR A 173 2.35 0.25 -13.82
N CYS A 174 2.20 1.31 -13.03
CA CYS A 174 2.58 1.33 -11.63
C CYS A 174 1.73 0.37 -10.79
N VAL A 175 0.42 0.35 -10.98
CA VAL A 175 -0.45 -0.67 -10.38
C VAL A 175 0.03 -2.06 -10.81
N GLY A 176 0.21 -2.30 -12.10
CA GLY A 176 0.68 -3.59 -12.62
C GLY A 176 1.99 -4.07 -12.00
N CYS A 177 2.96 -3.18 -11.73
CA CYS A 177 4.22 -3.61 -11.11
C CYS A 177 4.17 -3.74 -9.58
N CYS A 178 3.17 -3.15 -8.89
CA CYS A 178 3.16 -3.04 -7.43
C CYS A 178 1.93 -3.67 -6.76
N TRP A 179 0.90 -4.09 -7.50
CA TRP A 179 -0.33 -4.60 -6.89
C TRP A 179 -0.11 -5.79 -5.96
N GLY A 180 0.84 -6.69 -6.30
CA GLY A 180 1.20 -7.81 -5.44
C GLY A 180 1.73 -7.35 -4.09
N LEU A 181 2.60 -6.33 -4.06
CA LEU A 181 3.10 -5.72 -2.82
C LEU A 181 1.99 -5.03 -2.02
N MET A 182 0.98 -4.47 -2.70
CA MET A 182 -0.20 -3.93 -2.02
C MET A 182 -1.07 -5.03 -1.39
N ILE A 183 -1.18 -6.21 -2.02
CA ILE A 183 -1.83 -7.37 -1.40
C ILE A 183 -1.08 -7.81 -0.14
N VAL A 184 0.25 -7.84 -0.17
CA VAL A 184 1.07 -8.12 1.03
C VAL A 184 0.73 -7.15 2.15
N LEU A 185 0.61 -5.85 1.84
CA LEU A 185 0.25 -4.85 2.82
C LEU A 185 -1.16 -5.09 3.41
N PHE A 186 -2.15 -5.45 2.58
CA PHE A 186 -3.48 -5.83 3.06
C PHE A 186 -3.45 -7.10 3.91
N ALA A 187 -2.66 -8.08 3.51
CA ALA A 187 -2.57 -9.38 4.17
C ALA A 187 -1.88 -9.29 5.54
N LEU A 188 -0.81 -8.48 5.65
CA LEU A 188 -0.05 -8.32 6.90
C LEU A 188 -0.62 -7.22 7.83
N GLY A 189 -1.48 -6.36 7.30
CA GLY A 189 -2.13 -5.27 8.02
C GLY A 189 -1.87 -3.93 7.38
N VAL A 190 -2.88 -3.41 6.69
CA VAL A 190 -2.83 -2.14 5.96
C VAL A 190 -2.55 -0.92 6.86
N MET A 191 -2.82 -1.04 8.15
CA MET A 191 -2.59 0.02 9.14
C MET A 191 -1.24 -0.10 9.86
N SER A 192 -0.42 -1.12 9.55
CA SER A 192 0.91 -1.26 10.14
C SER A 192 1.91 -0.32 9.45
N LEU A 193 2.43 0.65 10.21
CA LEU A 193 3.45 1.59 9.73
C LEU A 193 4.76 0.89 9.34
N PHE A 194 5.11 -0.18 10.04
CA PHE A 194 6.30 -0.97 9.74
C PHE A 194 6.20 -1.61 8.36
N TRP A 195 5.12 -2.36 8.10
CA TRP A 195 4.91 -3.02 6.81
C TRP A 195 4.75 -2.01 5.68
N MET A 196 4.07 -0.89 5.93
CA MET A 196 3.94 0.19 4.96
C MET A 196 5.29 0.80 4.58
N ALA A 197 6.15 1.10 5.57
CA ALA A 197 7.48 1.65 5.31
C ALA A 197 8.37 0.64 4.58
N LEU A 198 8.32 -0.64 4.98
CA LEU A 198 9.08 -1.71 4.31
C LEU A 198 8.65 -1.87 2.85
N VAL A 199 7.34 -1.98 2.58
CA VAL A 199 6.83 -2.09 1.21
C VAL A 199 7.16 -0.85 0.38
N ALA A 200 7.05 0.37 0.96
CA ALA A 200 7.45 1.60 0.29
C ALA A 200 8.94 1.59 -0.08
N ALA A 201 9.80 1.14 0.83
CA ALA A 201 11.24 1.01 0.59
C ALA A 201 11.54 -0.01 -0.54
N VAL A 202 10.89 -1.17 -0.54
CA VAL A 202 11.01 -2.18 -1.60
C VAL A 202 10.59 -1.60 -2.95
N ILE A 203 9.44 -0.93 -3.03
CA ILE A 203 8.96 -0.29 -4.25
C ILE A 203 9.95 0.78 -4.74
N PHE A 204 10.46 1.61 -3.83
CA PHE A 204 11.43 2.64 -4.16
C PHE A 204 12.72 2.04 -4.71
N VAL A 205 13.26 1.01 -4.04
CA VAL A 205 14.46 0.29 -4.48
C VAL A 205 14.26 -0.32 -5.85
N GLN A 206 13.15 -1.02 -6.08
CA GLN A 206 12.86 -1.64 -7.37
C GLN A 206 12.73 -0.63 -8.52
N LYS A 207 12.20 0.57 -8.26
CA LYS A 207 11.94 1.57 -9.30
C LYS A 207 13.07 2.53 -9.55
N VAL A 208 13.78 2.96 -8.51
CA VAL A 208 14.73 4.08 -8.58
C VAL A 208 16.17 3.58 -8.69
N ILE A 209 16.51 2.48 -8.02
CA ILE A 209 17.88 1.98 -8.00
C ILE A 209 18.20 1.20 -9.29
N PRO A 210 19.33 1.45 -9.96
CA PRO A 210 19.69 0.79 -11.23
C PRO A 210 19.66 -0.73 -11.18
N TRP A 211 20.03 -1.30 -10.04
CA TRP A 211 20.08 -2.76 -9.81
C TRP A 211 18.77 -3.33 -9.22
N GLY A 212 17.75 -2.52 -9.05
CA GLY A 212 16.48 -2.92 -8.44
C GLY A 212 15.80 -4.10 -9.13
N GLU A 213 15.98 -4.24 -10.45
CA GLU A 213 15.45 -5.39 -11.21
C GLU A 213 16.15 -6.70 -10.83
N ARG A 214 17.46 -6.66 -10.56
CA ARG A 214 18.22 -7.85 -10.08
C ARG A 214 17.82 -8.26 -8.67
N LEU A 215 17.37 -7.31 -7.85
CA LEU A 215 16.89 -7.56 -6.50
C LEU A 215 15.48 -8.15 -6.47
N THR A 216 14.74 -8.11 -7.59
CA THR A 216 13.36 -8.64 -7.64
C THR A 216 13.30 -10.10 -7.25
N THR A 217 14.26 -10.93 -7.69
CA THR A 217 14.33 -12.34 -7.30
C THR A 217 14.58 -12.50 -5.80
N ALA A 218 15.45 -11.68 -5.20
CA ALA A 218 15.70 -11.72 -3.76
C ALA A 218 14.44 -11.32 -2.97
N PHE A 219 13.74 -10.30 -3.41
CA PHE A 219 12.45 -9.91 -2.82
C PHE A 219 11.39 -10.98 -2.99
N ALA A 220 11.30 -11.63 -4.15
CA ALA A 220 10.40 -12.75 -4.39
C ALA A 220 10.64 -13.89 -3.41
N VAL A 221 11.88 -14.31 -3.25
CA VAL A 221 12.27 -15.38 -2.30
C VAL A 221 11.94 -14.96 -0.87
N ALA A 222 12.26 -13.72 -0.48
CA ALA A 222 11.94 -13.20 0.84
C ALA A 222 10.42 -13.18 1.12
N LEU A 223 9.59 -12.79 0.13
CA LEU A 223 8.13 -12.80 0.26
C LEU A 223 7.57 -14.22 0.34
N VAL A 224 8.08 -15.15 -0.47
CA VAL A 224 7.66 -16.58 -0.37
C VAL A 224 8.02 -17.15 0.99
N ALA A 225 9.25 -16.90 1.47
CA ALA A 225 9.68 -17.34 2.79
C ALA A 225 8.82 -16.71 3.91
N LEU A 226 8.52 -15.40 3.80
CA LEU A 226 7.62 -14.71 4.73
C LEU A 226 6.21 -15.31 4.70
N GLY A 227 5.67 -15.61 3.53
CA GLY A 227 4.36 -16.24 3.39
C GLY A 227 4.29 -17.61 4.06
N ILE A 228 5.34 -18.43 3.88
CA ILE A 228 5.47 -19.72 4.57
C ILE A 228 5.58 -19.51 6.08
N TRP A 229 6.37 -18.53 6.52
CA TRP A 229 6.53 -18.22 7.94
C TRP A 229 5.22 -17.78 8.59
N VAL A 230 4.47 -16.89 7.94
CA VAL A 230 3.13 -16.46 8.40
C VAL A 230 2.17 -17.65 8.52
N ALA A 231 2.19 -18.57 7.55
CA ALA A 231 1.34 -19.75 7.58
C ALA A 231 1.72 -20.75 8.69
N ALA A 232 3.04 -20.93 8.94
CA ALA A 232 3.53 -21.93 9.88
C ALA A 232 3.59 -21.43 11.34
N ALA A 233 3.91 -20.16 11.56
CA ALA A 233 4.13 -19.58 12.89
C ALA A 233 3.73 -18.11 12.96
N PRO A 234 2.41 -17.79 12.83
CA PRO A 234 1.93 -16.40 12.73
C PRO A 234 2.26 -15.57 13.97
N GLY A 235 2.32 -16.20 15.16
CA GLY A 235 2.64 -15.51 16.42
C GLY A 235 4.09 -15.04 16.56
N SER A 236 5.00 -15.50 15.70
CA SER A 236 6.43 -15.15 15.74
C SER A 236 6.81 -14.06 14.72
N VAL A 237 5.88 -13.64 13.85
CA VAL A 237 6.13 -12.62 12.84
C VAL A 237 6.09 -11.24 13.49
N PRO A 238 7.17 -10.42 13.35
CA PRO A 238 7.22 -9.07 13.93
C PRO A 238 6.10 -8.19 13.40
N ASP A 239 5.52 -7.37 14.26
CA ASP A 239 4.45 -6.40 13.95
C ASP A 239 3.22 -7.00 13.21
N LEU A 240 3.04 -8.32 13.26
CA LEU A 240 1.81 -8.97 12.82
C LEU A 240 0.83 -8.98 14.00
N THR A 241 -0.01 -7.98 14.08
CA THR A 241 -1.05 -7.89 15.11
C THR A 241 -2.14 -8.94 14.82
N GLN A 242 -2.23 -9.94 15.66
CA GLN A 242 -3.26 -10.98 15.51
C GLN A 242 -4.63 -10.43 15.95
N PRO A 243 -5.72 -10.74 15.22
CA PRO A 243 -7.05 -10.39 15.67
C PRO A 243 -7.33 -10.97 17.07
N GLY A 244 -7.69 -10.12 18.04
CA GLY A 244 -7.95 -10.53 19.42
C GLY A 244 -6.74 -10.54 20.36
N SER A 245 -5.53 -10.22 19.91
CA SER A 245 -4.32 -10.17 20.74
C SER A 245 -4.06 -8.81 21.39
N ASN A 246 -5.06 -7.96 21.50
CA ASN A 246 -4.90 -6.61 22.07
C ASN A 246 -4.62 -6.71 23.59
N PRO A 247 -3.40 -6.43 24.09
CA PRO A 247 -3.06 -6.54 25.50
C PRO A 247 -3.95 -5.67 26.40
N ALA A 248 -4.43 -4.53 25.88
CA ALA A 248 -5.33 -3.63 26.59
C ALA A 248 -6.74 -4.23 26.76
N MET A 249 -7.24 -4.98 25.79
CA MET A 249 -8.53 -5.64 25.86
C MET A 249 -8.48 -6.87 26.77
N ASN A 250 -7.38 -7.63 26.73
CA ASN A 250 -7.15 -8.75 27.63
C ASN A 250 -6.97 -8.30 29.10
N MET A 251 -6.34 -7.13 29.32
CA MET A 251 -6.21 -6.57 30.67
C MET A 251 -7.57 -6.09 31.22
N LYS A 252 -8.44 -5.49 30.40
CA LYS A 252 -9.80 -5.12 30.77
C LYS A 252 -10.67 -6.35 31.06
N MET A 253 -10.59 -7.38 30.23
CA MET A 253 -11.38 -8.61 30.43
C MET A 253 -10.93 -9.39 31.66
N ASN A 254 -9.64 -9.39 32.00
CA ASN A 254 -9.13 -9.97 33.24
C ASN A 254 -9.53 -9.14 34.48
N THR A 255 -9.55 -7.82 34.38
CA THR A 255 -9.97 -6.94 35.48
C THR A 255 -11.47 -7.11 35.75
N ASP A 256 -12.30 -7.24 34.71
CA ASP A 256 -13.74 -7.51 34.88
C ASP A 256 -14.04 -8.90 35.44
N LYS A 257 -13.32 -9.94 35.00
CA LYS A 257 -13.45 -11.29 35.57
C LYS A 257 -13.06 -11.30 37.05
N THR A 258 -11.98 -10.62 37.43
CA THR A 258 -11.50 -10.55 38.80
C THR A 258 -12.48 -9.77 39.71
N SER A 259 -13.18 -8.77 39.17
CA SER A 259 -14.22 -8.01 39.88
C SER A 259 -15.49 -8.83 40.07
N THR A 260 -15.88 -9.64 39.08
CA THR A 260 -17.06 -10.48 39.14
C THR A 260 -16.88 -11.66 40.09
N ASP A 261 -15.69 -12.27 40.12
CA ASP A 261 -15.35 -13.35 41.07
C ASP A 261 -15.30 -12.84 42.52
N LYS A 262 -14.75 -11.65 42.77
CA LYS A 262 -14.77 -11.05 44.12
C LYS A 262 -16.18 -10.74 44.60
N MET A 263 -17.08 -10.31 43.71
CA MET A 263 -18.46 -9.99 44.05
C MET A 263 -19.33 -11.24 44.28
N SER A 264 -18.93 -12.40 43.72
CA SER A 264 -19.55 -13.70 43.90
C SER A 264 -19.14 -14.35 45.22
N THR A 265 -17.89 -14.19 45.67
CA THR A 265 -17.37 -14.72 46.91
C THR A 265 -17.85 -13.95 48.14
N ASP A 266 -18.09 -12.64 48.03
CA ASP A 266 -18.59 -11.81 49.14
C ASP A 266 -20.07 -12.00 49.45
N LYS A 267 -20.83 -12.65 48.55
CA LYS A 267 -22.25 -13.02 48.75
C LYS A 267 -22.46 -14.41 49.35
N MET A 268 -21.40 -15.18 49.60
CA MET A 268 -21.48 -16.55 50.16
C MET A 268 -20.95 -16.70 51.60
N THR A 269 -20.63 -15.60 52.26
CA THR A 269 -20.34 -15.67 53.71
C THR A 269 -21.60 -15.30 54.51
N PRO A 270 -22.12 -16.22 55.36
CA PRO A 270 -23.31 -15.99 56.19
C PRO A 270 -23.06 -15.00 57.33
#